data_44376ada644711c65e8e228dc7afc157
#
_entry.id   44376ada644711c65e8e228dc7afc157
#
_cell.length_a   1.000
_cell.length_b   1.000
_cell.length_c   1.000
_cell.angle_alpha   90.00
_cell.angle_beta   90.00
_cell.angle_gamma   90.00
#
_symmetry.space_group_name_H-M   'P 1'
#
loop_
_entity.id
_entity.type
_entity.pdbx_description
1 polymer ?
#
loop_
_entity_poly.entity_id
_entity_poly.type
_entity_poly.pdbx_seq_one_letter_code
_entity_poly.pdbx_strand_id
1 'polypeptide(L)'
;MTRRLLIVHGGHPGGRTEKLRAAVTSGIRDSATDVEVRERRALDANADDLLWAEAVILGTPEHFGYMSGALKDFFDRTFYPCENRTAGLPWGLFISAGNDGTGTRLAVERIVAGYRWKSASEPIIVVGDPDAAALARCRDLGATLAAGLAAGIF
;
A
#
# COMPACT_ATOMS: atom_id res chain seq x y z
N MET A 1 4.84 -18.86 -13.02
CA MET A 1 5.88 -18.02 -12.38
C MET A 1 5.24 -17.21 -11.28
N THR A 2 5.79 -17.30 -10.09
CA THR A 2 5.25 -16.59 -8.92
C THR A 2 5.58 -15.11 -9.00
N ARG A 3 4.57 -14.25 -8.88
CA ARG A 3 4.74 -12.80 -8.86
C ARG A 3 4.88 -12.30 -7.42
N ARG A 4 5.48 -11.15 -7.22
CA ARG A 4 5.88 -10.65 -5.90
C ARG A 4 5.19 -9.34 -5.57
N LEU A 5 4.37 -9.33 -4.51
CA LEU A 5 3.62 -8.18 -4.06
C LEU A 5 4.02 -7.81 -2.63
N LEU A 6 4.42 -6.56 -2.46
CA LEU A 6 4.81 -6.00 -1.16
C LEU A 6 3.68 -5.18 -0.57
N ILE A 7 3.41 -5.36 0.72
CA ILE A 7 2.54 -4.48 1.49
C ILE A 7 3.38 -3.80 2.56
N VAL A 8 3.35 -2.46 2.57
CA VAL A 8 4.00 -1.63 3.60
C VAL A 8 2.93 -0.82 4.32
N HIS A 9 2.85 -0.97 5.63
CA HIS A 9 1.83 -0.27 6.41
C HIS A 9 2.41 0.44 7.62
N GLY A 10 1.89 1.64 7.89
CA GLY A 10 2.37 2.52 8.95
C GLY A 10 1.44 2.63 10.16
N GLY A 11 0.49 1.71 10.32
CA GLY A 11 -0.47 1.74 11.42
C GLY A 11 0.05 1.08 12.69
N HIS A 12 -0.67 1.34 13.80
CA HIS A 12 -0.40 0.68 15.08
C HIS A 12 -1.01 -0.73 15.11
N PRO A 13 -0.39 -1.68 15.84
CA PRO A 13 -1.01 -2.98 16.07
C PRO A 13 -2.40 -2.84 16.70
N GLY A 14 -3.38 -3.58 16.14
CA GLY A 14 -4.76 -3.55 16.62
C GLY A 14 -5.56 -2.31 16.24
N GLY A 15 -4.99 -1.38 15.48
CA GLY A 15 -5.68 -0.17 15.04
C GLY A 15 -6.52 -0.38 13.78
N ARG A 16 -7.17 0.71 13.34
CA ARG A 16 -8.03 0.69 12.14
C ARG A 16 -7.24 0.36 10.87
N THR A 17 -6.04 0.90 10.73
CA THR A 17 -5.18 0.63 9.58
C THR A 17 -4.88 -0.86 9.45
N GLU A 18 -4.68 -1.56 10.56
CA GLU A 18 -4.43 -2.99 10.53
C GLU A 18 -5.65 -3.78 10.07
N LYS A 19 -6.86 -3.34 10.44
CA LYS A 19 -8.10 -3.97 9.93
C LYS A 19 -8.21 -3.85 8.42
N LEU A 20 -7.86 -2.68 7.88
CA LEU A 20 -7.85 -2.46 6.43
C LEU A 20 -6.80 -3.33 5.75
N ARG A 21 -5.59 -3.38 6.32
CA ARG A 21 -4.52 -4.24 5.80
C ARG A 21 -4.94 -5.70 5.76
N ALA A 22 -5.58 -6.19 6.82
CA ALA A 22 -6.05 -7.58 6.86
C ALA A 22 -7.07 -7.86 5.75
N ALA A 23 -7.96 -6.92 5.45
CA ALA A 23 -8.92 -7.03 4.36
C ALA A 23 -8.20 -7.04 2.99
N VAL A 24 -7.19 -6.20 2.80
CA VAL A 24 -6.37 -6.19 1.58
C VAL A 24 -5.71 -7.56 1.38
N THR A 25 -5.08 -8.09 2.40
CA THR A 25 -4.42 -9.40 2.35
C THR A 25 -5.42 -10.52 2.04
N SER A 26 -6.60 -10.47 2.65
CA SER A 26 -7.68 -11.43 2.37
C SER A 26 -8.08 -11.40 0.88
N GLY A 27 -8.23 -10.21 0.32
CA GLY A 27 -8.56 -10.06 -1.11
C GLY A 27 -7.49 -10.64 -2.03
N ILE A 28 -6.23 -10.46 -1.68
CA ILE A 28 -5.13 -11.06 -2.44
C ILE A 28 -5.21 -12.58 -2.42
N ARG A 29 -5.40 -13.17 -1.23
CA ARG A 29 -5.48 -14.63 -1.08
C ARG A 29 -6.63 -15.24 -1.85
N ASP A 30 -7.76 -14.55 -1.89
CA ASP A 30 -8.97 -15.05 -2.55
C ASP A 30 -8.92 -14.93 -4.08
N SER A 31 -8.05 -14.08 -4.62
CA SER A 31 -8.08 -13.73 -6.04
C SER A 31 -6.97 -14.35 -6.87
N ALA A 32 -5.83 -14.69 -6.29
CA ALA A 32 -4.67 -15.16 -7.05
C ALA A 32 -3.85 -16.19 -6.25
N THR A 33 -3.49 -17.29 -6.90
CA THR A 33 -2.69 -18.35 -6.30
C THR A 33 -1.20 -18.16 -6.56
N ASP A 34 -0.82 -17.46 -7.61
CA ASP A 34 0.57 -17.30 -8.04
C ASP A 34 1.17 -15.97 -7.64
N VAL A 35 0.80 -15.47 -6.46
CA VAL A 35 1.35 -14.24 -5.92
C VAL A 35 1.94 -14.51 -4.53
N GLU A 36 3.23 -14.25 -4.40
CA GLU A 36 3.90 -14.25 -3.11
C GLU A 36 3.73 -12.87 -2.48
N VAL A 37 3.21 -12.82 -1.26
CA VAL A 37 2.95 -11.58 -0.53
C VAL A 37 3.99 -11.42 0.57
N ARG A 38 4.62 -10.27 0.61
CA ARG A 38 5.49 -9.87 1.71
C ARG A 38 4.85 -8.69 2.42
N GLU A 39 4.53 -8.85 3.69
CA GLU A 39 3.98 -7.78 4.52
C GLU A 39 5.06 -7.24 5.43
N ARG A 40 5.22 -5.92 5.47
CA ARG A 40 6.18 -5.24 6.33
C ARG A 40 5.52 -4.06 7.02
N ARG A 41 5.81 -3.92 8.30
CA ARG A 41 5.57 -2.64 8.98
C ARG A 41 6.53 -1.61 8.38
N ALA A 42 6.07 -0.38 8.26
CA ALA A 42 6.86 0.66 7.59
C ALA A 42 8.25 0.86 8.20
N LEU A 43 8.37 0.75 9.54
CA LEU A 43 9.67 0.88 10.22
C LEU A 43 10.61 -0.30 9.93
N ASP A 44 10.08 -1.45 9.54
CA ASP A 44 10.87 -2.66 9.25
C ASP A 44 11.15 -2.85 7.77
N ALA A 45 10.37 -2.21 6.91
CA ALA A 45 10.55 -2.28 5.47
C ALA A 45 11.80 -1.53 5.03
N ASN A 46 12.45 -2.00 3.99
CA ASN A 46 13.69 -1.41 3.49
C ASN A 46 13.76 -1.41 1.96
N ALA A 47 14.87 -0.89 1.42
CA ALA A 47 15.10 -0.80 -0.01
C ALA A 47 15.07 -2.18 -0.70
N ASP A 48 15.61 -3.21 -0.03
CA ASP A 48 15.62 -4.56 -0.60
C ASP A 48 14.21 -5.10 -0.79
N ASP A 49 13.27 -4.77 0.10
CA ASP A 49 11.87 -5.14 -0.05
C ASP A 49 11.27 -4.50 -1.31
N LEU A 50 11.53 -3.21 -1.54
CA LEU A 50 11.06 -2.52 -2.76
C LEU A 50 11.67 -3.09 -4.02
N LEU A 51 12.95 -3.40 -4.01
CA LEU A 51 13.65 -3.96 -5.17
C LEU A 51 13.21 -5.39 -5.47
N TRP A 52 12.74 -6.12 -4.45
CA TRP A 52 12.16 -7.44 -4.61
C TRP A 52 10.77 -7.38 -5.27
N ALA A 53 10.00 -6.33 -5.01
CA ALA A 53 8.59 -6.25 -5.35
C ALA A 53 8.35 -6.00 -6.84
N GLU A 54 7.29 -6.57 -7.37
CA GLU A 54 6.76 -6.28 -8.72
C GLU A 54 5.48 -5.43 -8.63
N ALA A 55 4.92 -5.27 -7.44
CA ALA A 55 3.86 -4.32 -7.12
C ALA A 55 3.92 -4.00 -5.63
N VAL A 56 3.43 -2.84 -5.21
CA VAL A 56 3.40 -2.44 -3.82
C VAL A 56 2.05 -1.83 -3.43
N ILE A 57 1.56 -2.19 -2.25
CA ILE A 57 0.40 -1.55 -1.63
C ILE A 57 0.88 -0.86 -0.36
N LEU A 58 0.58 0.42 -0.24
CA LEU A 58 0.90 1.22 0.92
C LEU A 58 -0.35 1.41 1.78
N GLY A 59 -0.19 1.32 3.10
CA GLY A 59 -1.24 1.60 4.05
C GLY A 59 -0.78 2.57 5.13
N THR A 60 -1.62 3.54 5.49
CA THR A 60 -1.28 4.51 6.51
C THR A 60 -2.52 5.03 7.23
N PRO A 61 -2.44 5.33 8.54
CA PRO A 61 -3.42 6.19 9.18
C PRO A 61 -3.21 7.64 8.74
N GLU A 62 -4.24 8.46 8.93
CA GLU A 62 -4.12 9.90 8.85
C GLU A 62 -3.69 10.44 10.21
N HIS A 63 -2.54 11.10 10.27
CA HIS A 63 -2.05 11.79 11.45
C HIS A 63 -1.88 13.27 11.11
N PHE A 64 -2.72 14.13 11.71
CA PHE A 64 -2.66 15.58 11.49
C PHE A 64 -2.75 15.95 9.99
N GLY A 65 -3.62 15.28 9.25
CA GLY A 65 -3.79 15.54 7.82
C GLY A 65 -2.64 15.04 6.94
N TYR A 66 -1.77 14.17 7.48
CA TYR A 66 -0.57 13.64 6.81
C TYR A 66 -0.47 12.14 7.04
N MET A 67 0.47 11.49 6.37
CA MET A 67 0.76 10.07 6.63
C MET A 67 1.42 9.87 8.00
N SER A 68 1.46 8.63 8.48
CA SER A 68 2.20 8.33 9.71
C SER A 68 3.69 8.62 9.54
N GLY A 69 4.35 8.97 10.64
CA GLY A 69 5.80 9.17 10.64
C GLY A 69 6.55 7.91 10.22
N ALA A 70 6.00 6.73 10.55
CA ALA A 70 6.60 5.46 10.15
C ALA A 70 6.65 5.29 8.63
N LEU A 71 5.58 5.65 7.92
CA LEU A 71 5.57 5.58 6.46
C LEU A 71 6.50 6.63 5.85
N LYS A 72 6.52 7.84 6.39
CA LYS A 72 7.46 8.88 5.93
C LYS A 72 8.90 8.45 6.12
N ASP A 73 9.21 7.84 7.27
CA ASP A 73 10.54 7.28 7.53
C ASP A 73 10.94 6.22 6.50
N PHE A 74 10.01 5.32 6.14
CA PHE A 74 10.24 4.35 5.07
C PHE A 74 10.62 5.03 3.76
N PHE A 75 9.88 6.06 3.36
CA PHE A 75 10.19 6.81 2.15
C PHE A 75 11.56 7.48 2.23
N ASP A 76 11.86 8.12 3.35
CA ASP A 76 13.16 8.80 3.52
C ASP A 76 14.34 7.83 3.44
N ARG A 77 14.19 6.62 3.98
CA ARG A 77 15.26 5.60 3.97
C ARG A 77 15.42 4.91 2.64
N THR A 78 14.37 4.83 1.83
CA THR A 78 14.40 4.01 0.60
C THR A 78 14.51 4.81 -0.68
N PHE A 79 14.25 6.12 -0.66
CA PHE A 79 14.20 6.89 -1.90
C PHE A 79 15.52 6.84 -2.67
N TYR A 80 16.62 7.26 -2.07
CA TYR A 80 17.89 7.28 -2.77
C TYR A 80 18.41 5.89 -3.16
N PRO A 81 18.33 4.86 -2.27
CA PRO A 81 18.72 3.51 -2.68
C PRO A 81 17.91 2.94 -3.84
N CYS A 82 16.66 3.38 -4.00
CA CYS A 82 15.76 2.88 -5.05
C CYS A 82 15.61 3.85 -6.22
N GLU A 83 16.29 4.99 -6.18
CA GLU A 83 16.15 6.02 -7.22
C GLU A 83 16.44 5.45 -8.60
N ASN A 84 15.51 5.67 -9.53
CA ASN A 84 15.56 5.16 -10.91
C ASN A 84 15.58 3.63 -11.04
N ARG A 85 15.29 2.91 -9.95
CA ARG A 85 15.32 1.43 -9.97
C ARG A 85 13.92 0.81 -9.82
N THR A 86 12.92 1.60 -9.43
CA THR A 86 11.55 1.15 -9.28
C THR A 86 10.56 1.94 -10.13
N ALA A 87 11.04 2.64 -11.15
CA ALA A 87 10.17 3.41 -12.05
C ALA A 87 9.14 2.48 -12.71
N GLY A 88 7.88 2.90 -12.72
CA GLY A 88 6.80 2.11 -13.29
C GLY A 88 6.23 1.03 -12.37
N LEU A 89 6.74 0.89 -11.13
CA LEU A 89 6.22 -0.09 -10.18
C LEU A 89 4.72 0.17 -9.93
N PRO A 90 3.85 -0.82 -10.19
CA PRO A 90 2.42 -0.68 -9.90
C PRO A 90 2.18 -0.49 -8.41
N TRP A 91 1.34 0.47 -8.03
CA TRP A 91 1.08 0.70 -6.62
C TRP A 91 -0.39 1.00 -6.32
N GLY A 92 -0.78 0.74 -5.08
CA GLY A 92 -2.08 1.08 -4.52
C GLY A 92 -1.92 1.65 -3.11
N LEU A 93 -3.00 2.25 -2.59
CA LEU A 93 -2.98 2.95 -1.30
C LEU A 93 -4.30 2.77 -0.56
N PHE A 94 -4.21 2.48 0.73
CA PHE A 94 -5.36 2.55 1.64
C PHE A 94 -5.03 3.45 2.83
N ILE A 95 -6.00 4.27 3.23
CA ILE A 95 -5.85 5.26 4.29
C ILE A 95 -6.97 5.08 5.32
N SER A 96 -6.59 4.97 6.59
CA SER A 96 -7.52 5.03 7.72
C SER A 96 -7.53 6.46 8.26
N ALA A 97 -8.61 7.19 7.98
CA ALA A 97 -8.68 8.62 8.27
C ALA A 97 -9.58 8.91 9.47
N GLY A 98 -9.18 9.91 10.25
CA GLY A 98 -10.04 10.50 11.28
C GLY A 98 -10.87 11.66 10.74
N ASN A 99 -10.35 12.37 9.74
CA ASN A 99 -11.04 13.42 8.99
C ASN A 99 -11.33 12.92 7.57
N ASP A 100 -11.01 13.70 6.55
CA ASP A 100 -11.32 13.32 5.17
C ASP A 100 -10.21 12.53 4.45
N GLY A 101 -9.00 12.49 5.02
CA GLY A 101 -7.86 11.77 4.44
C GLY A 101 -7.23 12.42 3.21
N THR A 102 -7.77 13.53 2.73
CA THR A 102 -7.30 14.17 1.50
C THR A 102 -5.85 14.62 1.59
N GLY A 103 -5.47 15.25 2.71
CA GLY A 103 -4.09 15.70 2.92
C GLY A 103 -3.10 14.53 2.93
N THR A 104 -3.48 13.43 3.54
CA THR A 104 -2.67 12.21 3.55
C THR A 104 -2.49 11.66 2.14
N ARG A 105 -3.59 11.54 1.38
CA ARG A 105 -3.55 11.07 0.00
C ARG A 105 -2.60 11.91 -0.85
N LEU A 106 -2.75 13.24 -0.80
CA LEU A 106 -1.91 14.15 -1.60
C LEU A 106 -0.45 14.06 -1.20
N ALA A 107 -0.16 13.94 0.10
CA ALA A 107 1.21 13.82 0.59
C ALA A 107 1.88 12.54 0.08
N VAL A 108 1.19 11.40 0.15
CA VAL A 108 1.71 10.12 -0.37
C VAL A 108 1.90 10.18 -1.87
N GLU A 109 0.91 10.67 -2.61
CA GLU A 109 0.97 10.78 -4.07
C GLU A 109 2.14 11.65 -4.52
N ARG A 110 2.43 12.75 -3.82
CA ARG A 110 3.57 13.61 -4.13
C ARG A 110 4.90 12.88 -4.00
N ILE A 111 5.07 12.10 -2.93
CA ILE A 111 6.31 11.34 -2.71
C ILE A 111 6.43 10.23 -3.75
N VAL A 112 5.34 9.49 -3.99
CA VAL A 112 5.33 8.39 -4.98
C VAL A 112 5.63 8.89 -6.39
N ALA A 113 5.21 10.10 -6.72
CA ALA A 113 5.57 10.73 -8.00
C ALA A 113 7.10 10.84 -8.15
N GLY A 114 7.82 11.10 -7.06
CA GLY A 114 9.29 11.10 -7.06
C GLY A 114 9.89 9.73 -7.37
N TYR A 115 9.26 8.65 -6.91
CA TYR A 115 9.67 7.27 -7.26
C TYR A 115 9.25 6.89 -8.68
N ARG A 116 8.36 7.64 -9.30
CA ARG A 116 7.80 7.37 -10.63
C ARG A 116 7.05 6.04 -10.71
N TRP A 117 6.38 5.65 -9.63
CA TRP A 117 5.50 4.48 -9.63
C TRP A 117 4.23 4.75 -10.44
N LYS A 118 3.63 3.68 -10.92
CA LYS A 118 2.41 3.75 -11.73
C LYS A 118 1.19 3.39 -10.91
N SER A 119 0.18 4.27 -10.89
CA SER A 119 -1.06 3.99 -10.19
C SER A 119 -1.77 2.80 -10.82
N ALA A 120 -2.07 1.80 -10.00
CA ALA A 120 -2.78 0.59 -10.43
C ALA A 120 -4.23 0.54 -9.96
N SER A 121 -4.63 1.43 -9.05
CA SER A 121 -5.99 1.50 -8.51
C SER A 121 -6.21 2.85 -7.85
N GLU A 122 -7.47 3.30 -7.78
CA GLU A 122 -7.82 4.49 -7.00
C GLU A 122 -7.48 4.28 -5.53
N PRO A 123 -6.89 5.28 -4.85
CA PRO A 123 -6.67 5.20 -3.42
C PRO A 123 -7.98 5.04 -2.65
N ILE A 124 -7.93 4.26 -1.58
CA ILE A 124 -9.08 4.03 -0.71
C ILE A 124 -8.90 4.83 0.57
N ILE A 125 -9.89 5.66 0.90
CA ILE A 125 -9.95 6.40 2.16
C ILE A 125 -11.14 5.88 2.94
N VAL A 126 -10.88 5.41 4.16
CA VAL A 126 -11.90 4.95 5.09
C VAL A 126 -11.91 5.87 6.29
N VAL A 127 -13.01 6.61 6.46
CA VAL A 127 -13.17 7.55 7.57
C VAL A 127 -13.84 6.84 8.75
N GLY A 128 -13.21 6.92 9.91
CA GLY A 128 -13.73 6.29 11.13
C GLY A 128 -13.56 4.78 11.14
N ASP A 129 -14.42 4.10 11.91
CA ASP A 129 -14.38 2.64 11.99
C ASP A 129 -14.81 2.01 10.67
N PRO A 130 -14.06 1.03 10.15
CA PRO A 130 -14.43 0.41 8.90
C PRO A 130 -15.69 -0.43 9.02
N ASP A 131 -16.66 -0.17 8.15
CA ASP A 131 -17.85 -1.00 8.01
C ASP A 131 -17.62 -2.11 6.96
N ALA A 132 -18.65 -2.93 6.72
CA ALA A 132 -18.56 -4.03 5.77
C ALA A 132 -18.23 -3.54 4.35
N ALA A 133 -18.80 -2.41 3.94
CA ALA A 133 -18.55 -1.83 2.61
C ALA A 133 -17.10 -1.34 2.48
N ALA A 134 -16.56 -0.71 3.51
CA ALA A 134 -15.16 -0.26 3.54
C ALA A 134 -14.19 -1.44 3.45
N LEU A 135 -14.44 -2.49 4.23
CA LEU A 135 -13.62 -3.70 4.18
C LEU A 135 -13.70 -4.39 2.82
N ALA A 136 -14.87 -4.38 2.17
CA ALA A 136 -15.03 -4.92 0.82
C ALA A 136 -14.17 -4.13 -0.19
N ARG A 137 -14.14 -2.80 -0.09
CA ARG A 137 -13.28 -1.98 -0.97
C ARG A 137 -11.80 -2.30 -0.78
N CYS A 138 -11.37 -2.56 0.45
CA CYS A 138 -10.00 -2.95 0.73
C CYS A 138 -9.68 -4.35 0.17
N ARG A 139 -10.62 -5.30 0.28
CA ARG A 139 -10.47 -6.60 -0.38
C ARG A 139 -10.32 -6.44 -1.89
N ASP A 140 -11.14 -5.58 -2.49
CA ASP A 140 -11.08 -5.33 -3.93
C ASP A 140 -9.75 -4.71 -4.36
N LEU A 141 -9.18 -3.82 -3.54
CA LEU A 141 -7.84 -3.27 -3.80
C LEU A 141 -6.79 -4.39 -3.87
N GLY A 142 -6.77 -5.25 -2.88
CA GLY A 142 -5.85 -6.39 -2.86
C GLY A 142 -6.05 -7.31 -4.06
N ALA A 143 -7.30 -7.65 -4.35
CA ALA A 143 -7.66 -8.50 -5.47
C ALA A 143 -7.23 -7.88 -6.81
N THR A 144 -7.44 -6.59 -6.99
CA THR A 144 -7.08 -5.87 -8.23
C THR A 144 -5.58 -5.90 -8.47
N LEU A 145 -4.79 -5.59 -7.45
CA LEU A 145 -3.33 -5.60 -7.58
C LEU A 145 -2.81 -7.02 -7.85
N ALA A 146 -3.31 -8.02 -7.12
CA ALA A 146 -2.88 -9.39 -7.29
C ALA A 146 -3.27 -9.97 -8.65
N ALA A 147 -4.53 -9.79 -9.06
CA ALA A 147 -5.01 -10.31 -10.34
C ALA A 147 -4.32 -9.63 -11.52
N GLY A 148 -4.15 -8.31 -11.48
CA GLY A 148 -3.46 -7.57 -12.52
C GLY A 148 -2.00 -7.97 -12.63
N LEU A 149 -1.35 -8.17 -11.51
CA LEU A 149 0.04 -8.62 -11.47
C LEU A 149 0.18 -10.05 -12.03
N ALA A 150 -0.68 -10.97 -11.60
CA ALA A 150 -0.68 -12.35 -12.08
C ALA A 150 -0.95 -12.44 -13.59
N ALA A 151 -1.84 -11.60 -14.10
CA ALA A 151 -2.19 -11.54 -15.52
C ALA A 151 -1.20 -10.74 -16.38
N GLY A 152 -0.22 -10.10 -15.78
CA GLY A 152 0.75 -9.28 -16.53
C GLY A 152 0.15 -8.00 -17.13
N ILE A 153 -0.88 -7.44 -16.50
CA ILE A 153 -1.57 -6.23 -16.97
C ILE A 153 -0.74 -4.97 -16.66
N PHE A 154 0.02 -4.97 -15.61
CA PHE A 154 0.82 -3.83 -15.17
C PHE A 154 2.23 -3.84 -15.77
#